data_8a0d0601d59245d5cd6e0e1a390c1b90
#
_entry.id   8a0d0601d59245d5cd6e0e1a390c1b90
#
_cell.length_a   1.000
_cell.length_b   1.000
_cell.length_c   1.000
_cell.angle_alpha   90.00
_cell.angle_beta   90.00
_cell.angle_gamma   90.00
#
_symmetry.space_group_name_H-M   'P 1'
#
loop_
_entity.id
_entity.type
_entity.pdbx_description
1 polymer ?
#
loop_
_entity_poly.entity_id
_entity_poly.type
_entity_poly.pdbx_seq_one_letter_code
_entity_poly.pdbx_strand_id
1 'polypeptide(L)'
;HYATVCFSNTDNRIVAVPWMSNWQYANYTPIQQFRSANALPRELSLYTGEDKQLYLSAAPVKEMENLRKDSKKLDDFTVNGEKRFETLFENNDGAFELELQLTSAGKEAGFELLNSLGEKVRIYLDAAEGRVVMDRAESGIVDFGKKVKPHDLDTEESYARYKEVTVNYKNDFALGTWA
;
A
#
# COMPACT_ATOMS: atom_id res chain seq x y z
N HIS A 1 0.22 4.11 -9.71
CA HIS A 1 0.25 3.08 -10.74
C HIS A 1 0.21 3.73 -12.13
N TYR A 2 0.95 3.21 -13.08
CA TYR A 2 1.07 3.76 -14.41
C TYR A 2 1.12 2.65 -15.46
N ALA A 3 0.87 2.99 -16.73
CA ALA A 3 0.92 2.07 -17.85
C ALA A 3 0.15 0.76 -17.60
N THR A 4 -1.04 0.83 -17.05
CA THR A 4 -1.89 -0.32 -16.78
C THR A 4 -2.29 -1.01 -18.09
N VAL A 5 -2.06 -2.31 -18.16
CA VAL A 5 -2.45 -3.15 -19.29
C VAL A 5 -3.44 -4.21 -18.80
N CYS A 6 -4.50 -4.41 -19.58
CA CYS A 6 -5.47 -5.46 -19.31
C CYS A 6 -5.13 -6.72 -20.11
N PHE A 7 -5.32 -7.87 -19.48
CA PHE A 7 -5.24 -9.16 -20.18
C PHE A 7 -6.43 -9.36 -21.10
N SER A 8 -6.20 -10.05 -22.20
CA SER A 8 -7.25 -10.59 -23.06
C SER A 8 -7.57 -12.05 -22.69
N ASN A 9 -8.71 -12.56 -23.12
CA ASN A 9 -9.14 -13.94 -22.90
C ASN A 9 -9.26 -14.34 -21.42
N THR A 10 -9.88 -13.49 -20.64
CA THR A 10 -10.06 -13.66 -19.18
C THR A 10 -11.49 -14.02 -18.78
N ASP A 11 -12.22 -14.73 -19.63
CA ASP A 11 -13.56 -15.30 -19.36
C ASP A 11 -14.53 -14.30 -18.70
N ASN A 12 -14.78 -13.16 -19.35
CA ASN A 12 -15.62 -12.07 -18.88
C ASN A 12 -15.12 -11.30 -17.64
N ARG A 13 -13.89 -11.50 -17.23
CA ARG A 13 -13.22 -10.69 -16.22
C ARG A 13 -12.36 -9.62 -16.89
N ILE A 14 -12.17 -8.52 -16.22
CA ILE A 14 -11.18 -7.50 -16.63
C ILE A 14 -10.05 -7.56 -15.62
N VAL A 15 -8.95 -8.18 -16.00
CA VAL A 15 -7.77 -8.31 -15.16
C VAL A 15 -6.69 -7.36 -15.66
N ALA A 16 -6.21 -6.50 -14.79
CA ALA A 16 -5.23 -5.46 -15.10
C ALA A 16 -3.95 -5.63 -14.28
N VAL A 17 -2.81 -5.34 -14.89
CA VAL A 17 -1.51 -5.28 -14.21
C VAL A 17 -0.90 -3.90 -14.46
N PRO A 18 -0.81 -3.05 -13.44
CA PRO A 18 -0.15 -1.76 -13.56
C PRO A 18 1.35 -1.85 -13.25
N TRP A 19 2.10 -0.91 -13.78
CA TRP A 19 3.47 -0.67 -13.38
C TRP A 19 3.51 0.02 -12.01
N MET A 20 4.21 -0.58 -11.04
CA MET A 20 4.34 -0.07 -9.68
C MET A 20 5.56 0.86 -9.56
N SER A 21 5.64 1.87 -10.39
CA SER A 21 6.68 2.88 -10.32
C SER A 21 6.18 4.22 -10.89
N ASN A 22 7.08 5.19 -10.99
CA ASN A 22 6.79 6.50 -11.53
C ASN A 22 8.02 7.01 -12.29
N TRP A 23 7.82 7.61 -13.43
CA TRP A 23 8.88 8.18 -14.26
C TRP A 23 9.72 9.23 -13.55
N GLN A 24 9.14 9.94 -12.60
CA GLN A 24 9.85 10.95 -11.80
C GLN A 24 11.05 10.38 -11.05
N TYR A 25 11.01 9.09 -10.66
CA TYR A 25 12.09 8.49 -9.87
C TYR A 25 12.54 7.09 -10.33
N ALA A 26 11.90 6.52 -11.33
CA ALA A 26 12.15 5.13 -11.75
C ALA A 26 13.63 4.83 -12.06
N ASN A 27 14.34 5.81 -12.63
CA ASN A 27 15.75 5.69 -12.97
C ASN A 27 16.70 5.85 -11.77
N TYR A 28 16.18 6.31 -10.62
CA TYR A 28 16.98 6.68 -9.46
C TYR A 28 16.77 5.74 -8.26
N THR A 29 15.88 4.76 -8.40
CA THR A 29 15.65 3.77 -7.34
C THR A 29 16.95 3.01 -7.03
N PRO A 30 17.29 2.80 -5.74
CA PRO A 30 18.54 2.19 -5.33
C PRO A 30 18.52 0.67 -5.48
N ILE A 31 18.19 0.19 -6.68
CA ILE A 31 18.10 -1.22 -7.03
C ILE A 31 19.27 -1.58 -7.93
N GLN A 32 19.89 -2.74 -7.72
CA GLN A 32 21.09 -3.16 -8.44
C GLN A 32 20.80 -4.12 -9.59
N GLN A 33 19.91 -5.09 -9.41
CA GLN A 33 19.69 -6.15 -10.40
C GLN A 33 18.76 -5.70 -11.55
N PHE A 34 17.66 -5.05 -11.18
CA PHE A 34 16.68 -4.53 -12.15
C PHE A 34 15.98 -3.33 -11.55
N ARG A 35 15.31 -2.55 -12.39
CA ARG A 35 14.48 -1.43 -11.95
C ARG A 35 13.05 -1.67 -12.36
N SER A 36 12.15 -1.30 -11.50
CA SER A 36 10.70 -1.47 -11.61
C SER A 36 10.17 -2.77 -11.04
N ALA A 37 8.88 -2.72 -10.72
CA ALA A 37 8.07 -3.86 -10.35
C ALA A 37 6.69 -3.70 -10.98
N ASN A 38 6.00 -4.80 -11.23
CA ASN A 38 4.58 -4.78 -11.50
C ASN A 38 3.82 -4.76 -10.17
N ALA A 39 2.71 -4.05 -10.13
CA ALA A 39 1.77 -4.20 -9.03
C ALA A 39 1.05 -5.55 -9.14
N LEU A 40 0.40 -5.97 -8.06
CA LEU A 40 -0.41 -7.18 -8.09
C LEU A 40 -1.48 -7.08 -9.17
N PRO A 41 -1.76 -8.18 -9.88
CA PRO A 41 -2.88 -8.26 -10.80
C PRO A 41 -4.20 -7.93 -10.09
N ARG A 42 -5.03 -7.11 -10.71
CA ARG A 42 -6.30 -6.65 -10.14
C ARG A 42 -7.45 -6.94 -11.06
N GLU A 43 -8.53 -7.42 -10.50
CA GLU A 43 -9.79 -7.52 -11.20
C GLU A 43 -10.53 -6.19 -11.09
N LEU A 44 -10.92 -5.65 -12.24
CA LEU A 44 -11.64 -4.40 -12.33
C LEU A 44 -13.14 -4.68 -12.42
N SER A 45 -13.92 -3.97 -11.62
CA SER A 45 -15.38 -4.01 -11.65
C SER A 45 -15.97 -2.65 -11.33
N LEU A 46 -17.23 -2.47 -11.63
CA LEU A 46 -17.97 -1.26 -11.26
C LEU A 46 -18.89 -1.56 -10.08
N TYR A 47 -19.00 -0.61 -9.17
CA TYR A 47 -20.01 -0.65 -8.11
C TYR A 47 -20.69 0.71 -7.97
N THR A 48 -21.88 0.71 -7.40
CA THR A 48 -22.61 1.94 -7.10
C THR A 48 -22.37 2.31 -5.64
N GLY A 49 -21.87 3.51 -5.40
CA GLY A 49 -21.70 4.04 -4.05
C GLY A 49 -23.02 4.47 -3.41
N GLU A 50 -23.00 4.82 -2.13
CA GLU A 50 -24.17 5.33 -1.40
C GLU A 50 -24.73 6.62 -1.99
N ASP A 51 -23.85 7.44 -2.57
CA ASP A 51 -24.18 8.66 -3.31
C ASP A 51 -24.78 8.38 -4.71
N LYS A 52 -25.04 7.11 -5.03
CA LYS A 52 -25.55 6.62 -6.32
C LYS A 52 -24.64 6.88 -7.52
N GLN A 53 -23.38 7.24 -7.30
CA GLN A 53 -22.38 7.35 -8.36
C GLN A 53 -21.73 5.99 -8.63
N LEU A 54 -21.27 5.83 -9.88
CA LEU A 54 -20.49 4.64 -10.27
C LEU A 54 -19.01 4.83 -9.97
N TYR A 55 -18.43 3.83 -9.33
CA TYR A 55 -17.04 3.79 -8.97
C TYR A 55 -16.36 2.55 -9.55
N LEU A 56 -15.07 2.68 -9.86
CA LEU A 56 -14.23 1.57 -10.26
C LEU A 56 -13.66 0.90 -9.03
N SER A 57 -13.90 -0.39 -8.89
CA SER A 57 -13.20 -1.27 -7.97
C SER A 57 -12.01 -1.92 -8.67
N ALA A 58 -10.90 -2.07 -7.96
CA ALA A 58 -9.67 -2.71 -8.43
C ALA A 58 -9.15 -3.63 -7.31
N ALA A 59 -9.81 -4.75 -7.12
CA ALA A 59 -9.45 -5.73 -6.10
C ALA A 59 -8.34 -6.68 -6.59
N PRO A 60 -7.42 -7.13 -5.72
CA PRO A 60 -6.49 -8.19 -6.09
C PRO A 60 -7.24 -9.40 -6.66
N VAL A 61 -6.68 -10.04 -7.68
CA VAL A 61 -7.31 -11.23 -8.26
C VAL A 61 -7.28 -12.38 -7.25
N LYS A 62 -8.34 -13.18 -7.25
CA LYS A 62 -8.47 -14.32 -6.31
C LYS A 62 -7.33 -15.34 -6.42
N GLU A 63 -6.69 -15.42 -7.56
CA GLU A 63 -5.55 -16.30 -7.80
C GLU A 63 -4.35 -16.01 -6.89
N MET A 64 -4.26 -14.79 -6.35
CA MET A 64 -3.24 -14.43 -5.37
C MET A 64 -3.35 -15.25 -4.08
N GLU A 65 -4.53 -15.73 -3.74
CA GLU A 65 -4.74 -16.60 -2.57
C GLU A 65 -3.94 -17.91 -2.66
N ASN A 66 -3.65 -18.38 -3.88
CA ASN A 66 -2.82 -19.56 -4.10
C ASN A 66 -1.36 -19.37 -3.67
N LEU A 67 -0.93 -18.15 -3.43
CA LEU A 67 0.41 -17.84 -2.93
C LEU A 67 0.50 -17.89 -1.40
N ARG A 68 -0.64 -17.94 -0.71
CA ARG A 68 -0.69 -18.07 0.74
C ARG A 68 -0.15 -19.43 1.16
N LYS A 69 0.83 -19.45 2.06
CA LYS A 69 1.41 -20.68 2.61
C LYS A 69 0.85 -20.97 3.99
N ASP A 70 1.03 -20.02 4.89
CA ASP A 70 0.63 -20.12 6.28
C ASP A 70 -0.25 -18.92 6.65
N SER A 71 -1.14 -19.13 7.60
CA SER A 71 -1.96 -18.05 8.14
C SER A 71 -1.98 -18.10 9.67
N LYS A 72 -2.01 -16.93 10.29
CA LYS A 72 -2.17 -16.78 11.74
C LYS A 72 -3.24 -15.75 12.02
N LYS A 73 -4.24 -16.14 12.76
CA LYS A 73 -5.27 -15.23 13.24
C LYS A 73 -4.97 -14.87 14.69
N LEU A 74 -5.06 -13.59 15.01
CA LEU A 74 -5.05 -13.11 16.38
C LEU A 74 -6.49 -12.89 16.82
N ASP A 75 -6.74 -13.17 18.09
CA ASP A 75 -8.01 -12.81 18.73
C ASP A 75 -8.18 -11.30 18.81
N ASP A 76 -9.41 -10.85 18.89
CA ASP A 76 -9.72 -9.43 19.04
C ASP A 76 -9.08 -8.87 20.32
N PHE A 77 -8.53 -7.70 20.23
CA PHE A 77 -7.92 -7.01 21.35
C PHE A 77 -8.11 -5.49 21.27
N THR A 78 -8.02 -4.84 22.42
CA THR A 78 -8.04 -3.39 22.49
C THR A 78 -6.63 -2.87 22.75
N VAL A 79 -6.27 -1.80 22.04
CA VAL A 79 -5.01 -1.08 22.25
C VAL A 79 -5.33 0.32 22.75
N ASN A 80 -4.67 0.70 23.86
CA ASN A 80 -4.63 2.08 24.33
C ASN A 80 -3.13 2.46 24.43
N GLY A 81 -2.68 3.23 23.48
CA GLY A 81 -1.26 3.46 23.22
C GLY A 81 -0.71 2.49 22.19
N GLU A 82 0.29 1.71 22.54
CA GLU A 82 1.02 0.82 21.63
C GLU A 82 0.96 -0.64 22.10
N LYS A 83 0.82 -1.55 21.17
CA LYS A 83 0.99 -2.98 21.42
C LYS A 83 1.93 -3.56 20.36
N ARG A 84 3.07 -4.06 20.80
CA ARG A 84 4.07 -4.67 19.93
C ARG A 84 3.81 -6.16 19.78
N PHE A 85 3.99 -6.64 18.57
CA PHE A 85 4.04 -8.06 18.24
C PHE A 85 5.43 -8.36 17.75
N GLU A 86 6.01 -9.44 18.30
CA GLU A 86 7.20 -10.04 17.72
C GLU A 86 6.87 -10.68 16.38
N THR A 87 7.86 -11.16 15.69
CA THR A 87 7.69 -11.85 14.40
C THR A 87 6.63 -12.94 14.54
N LEU A 88 5.55 -12.81 13.78
CA LEU A 88 4.44 -13.77 13.80
C LEU A 88 4.79 -15.07 13.08
N PHE A 89 5.67 -15.00 12.10
CA PHE A 89 6.15 -16.13 11.31
C PHE A 89 7.66 -16.11 11.25
N GLU A 90 8.27 -17.26 11.45
CA GLU A 90 9.69 -17.45 11.16
C GLU A 90 9.89 -17.41 9.64
N ASN A 91 10.97 -16.76 9.19
CA ASN A 91 11.37 -16.68 7.78
C ASN A 91 10.32 -16.10 6.82
N ASN A 92 9.66 -15.01 7.20
CA ASN A 92 8.67 -14.40 6.31
C ASN A 92 9.26 -13.62 5.13
N ASP A 93 10.56 -13.41 5.09
CA ASP A 93 11.30 -12.70 4.02
C ASP A 93 10.68 -11.37 3.54
N GLY A 94 9.78 -10.79 4.34
CA GLY A 94 9.03 -9.59 3.99
C GLY A 94 7.85 -9.83 3.03
N ALA A 95 7.56 -11.08 2.65
CA ALA A 95 6.43 -11.43 1.80
C ALA A 95 5.25 -11.90 2.65
N PHE A 96 4.29 -11.02 2.90
CA PHE A 96 3.12 -11.33 3.71
C PHE A 96 1.89 -10.55 3.24
N GLU A 97 0.74 -11.02 3.66
CA GLU A 97 -0.55 -10.35 3.57
C GLU A 97 -1.04 -10.07 5.00
N LEU A 98 -1.52 -8.86 5.24
CA LEU A 98 -2.07 -8.45 6.52
C LEU A 98 -3.50 -7.96 6.34
N GLU A 99 -4.44 -8.61 7.01
CA GLU A 99 -5.83 -8.20 7.06
C GLU A 99 -6.16 -7.70 8.47
N LEU A 100 -6.65 -6.48 8.56
CA LEU A 100 -7.00 -5.82 9.81
C LEU A 100 -8.40 -5.25 9.74
N GLN A 101 -9.17 -5.50 10.77
CA GLN A 101 -10.41 -4.78 11.03
C GLN A 101 -10.19 -3.84 12.22
N LEU A 102 -10.26 -2.55 11.97
CA LEU A 102 -10.02 -1.51 12.99
C LEU A 102 -11.33 -0.81 13.36
N THR A 103 -11.59 -0.73 14.64
CA THR A 103 -12.60 0.17 15.20
C THR A 103 -11.87 1.16 16.11
N SER A 104 -11.94 2.44 15.79
CA SER A 104 -11.20 3.46 16.55
C SER A 104 -12.15 4.49 17.16
N ALA A 105 -11.89 4.82 18.43
CA ALA A 105 -12.47 5.96 19.12
C ALA A 105 -11.49 7.14 19.23
N GLY A 106 -10.26 6.97 18.75
CA GLY A 106 -9.19 7.97 18.82
C GLY A 106 -9.04 8.80 17.55
N LYS A 107 -8.08 9.70 17.56
CA LYS A 107 -7.74 10.55 16.42
C LYS A 107 -6.99 9.78 15.35
N GLU A 108 -6.13 8.85 15.76
CA GLU A 108 -5.32 8.00 14.91
C GLU A 108 -5.43 6.55 15.38
N ALA A 109 -5.49 5.63 14.44
CA ALA A 109 -5.38 4.20 14.70
C ALA A 109 -4.77 3.51 13.47
N GLY A 110 -3.83 2.59 13.70
CA GLY A 110 -3.15 1.93 12.60
C GLY A 110 -2.10 0.95 13.11
N PHE A 111 -1.11 0.70 12.29
CA PHE A 111 -0.01 -0.19 12.62
C PHE A 111 1.31 0.31 12.02
N GLU A 112 2.38 -0.19 12.58
CA GLU A 112 3.74 0.03 12.10
C GLU A 112 4.38 -1.32 11.74
N LEU A 113 5.06 -1.34 10.61
CA LEU A 113 5.95 -2.43 10.22
C LEU A 113 7.38 -1.99 10.51
N LEU A 114 8.07 -2.79 11.32
CA LEU A 114 9.45 -2.50 11.72
C LEU A 114 10.35 -3.64 11.27
N ASN A 115 11.58 -3.30 10.88
CA ASN A 115 12.63 -4.27 10.64
C ASN A 115 13.67 -4.25 11.79
N SER A 116 14.66 -5.13 11.70
CA SER A 116 15.72 -5.26 12.71
C SER A 116 16.66 -4.04 12.76
N LEU A 117 16.65 -3.18 11.76
CA LEU A 117 17.46 -1.96 11.70
C LEU A 117 16.73 -0.76 12.33
N GLY A 118 15.51 -0.94 12.80
CA GLY A 118 14.67 0.14 13.33
C GLY A 118 14.01 1.00 12.27
N GLU A 119 14.12 0.61 11.00
CA GLU A 119 13.37 1.26 9.93
C GLU A 119 11.90 0.85 9.99
N LYS A 120 11.01 1.79 9.66
CA LYS A 120 9.57 1.54 9.79
C LYS A 120 8.73 2.18 8.70
N VAL A 121 7.59 1.57 8.45
CA VAL A 121 6.48 2.11 7.67
C VAL A 121 5.26 2.16 8.59
N ARG A 122 4.58 3.31 8.64
CA ARG A 122 3.34 3.50 9.39
C ARG A 122 2.17 3.54 8.42
N ILE A 123 1.12 2.81 8.74
CA ILE A 123 -0.15 2.88 7.99
C ILE A 123 -1.25 3.11 9.02
N TYR A 124 -1.91 4.25 8.92
CA TYR A 124 -2.90 4.65 9.92
C TYR A 124 -4.08 5.43 9.35
N LEU A 125 -5.20 5.34 10.04
CA LEU A 125 -6.37 6.16 9.83
C LEU A 125 -6.18 7.47 10.60
N ASP A 126 -6.22 8.59 9.89
CA ASP A 126 -6.38 9.92 10.46
C ASP A 126 -7.87 10.26 10.46
N ALA A 127 -8.51 10.06 11.61
CA ALA A 127 -9.95 10.24 11.73
C ALA A 127 -10.37 11.72 11.64
N ALA A 128 -9.49 12.66 11.97
CA ALA A 128 -9.79 14.09 11.88
C ALA A 128 -9.91 14.55 10.43
N GLU A 129 -9.06 14.03 9.55
CA GLU A 129 -9.02 14.37 8.14
C GLU A 129 -9.78 13.36 7.26
N GLY A 130 -10.26 12.25 7.85
CA GLY A 130 -10.99 11.20 7.13
C GLY A 130 -10.14 10.53 6.05
N ARG A 131 -8.87 10.23 6.34
CA ARG A 131 -7.92 9.68 5.37
C ARG A 131 -7.11 8.54 5.95
N VAL A 132 -6.61 7.66 5.10
CA VAL A 132 -5.57 6.70 5.44
C VAL A 132 -4.24 7.24 4.97
N VAL A 133 -3.27 7.23 5.84
CA VAL A 133 -1.91 7.70 5.59
C VAL A 133 -0.98 6.50 5.58
N MET A 134 -0.12 6.42 4.56
CA MET A 134 1.04 5.55 4.54
C MET A 134 2.28 6.44 4.65
N ASP A 135 2.89 6.45 5.81
CA ASP A 135 4.11 7.20 6.10
C ASP A 135 5.33 6.28 6.01
N ARG A 136 6.22 6.59 5.09
CA ARG A 136 7.48 5.88 4.89
C ARG A 136 8.71 6.75 5.15
N ALA A 137 8.56 7.85 5.86
CA ALA A 137 9.67 8.78 6.10
C ALA A 137 10.86 8.16 6.84
N GLU A 138 10.60 7.09 7.61
CA GLU A 138 11.61 6.36 8.36
C GLU A 138 11.85 4.93 7.79
N SER A 139 11.54 4.68 6.54
CA SER A 139 11.63 3.36 5.90
C SER A 139 12.99 3.05 5.26
N GLY A 140 14.07 3.62 5.76
CA GLY A 140 15.42 3.42 5.24
C GLY A 140 15.82 4.47 4.21
N ILE A 141 16.20 4.06 3.01
CA ILE A 141 16.65 4.99 1.96
C ILE A 141 15.44 5.70 1.35
N VAL A 142 15.14 6.89 1.84
CA VAL A 142 14.00 7.71 1.38
C VAL A 142 14.43 8.94 0.57
N ASP A 143 15.72 9.24 0.51
CA ASP A 143 16.28 10.44 -0.10
C ASP A 143 17.07 10.18 -1.39
N PHE A 144 16.87 9.02 -2.00
CA PHE A 144 17.61 8.60 -3.20
C PHE A 144 17.46 9.59 -4.37
N GLY A 145 16.35 10.29 -4.47
CA GLY A 145 16.12 11.33 -5.47
C GLY A 145 16.92 12.62 -5.27
N LYS A 146 17.43 12.89 -4.05
CA LYS A 146 18.19 14.11 -3.76
C LYS A 146 19.61 14.10 -4.36
N LYS A 147 20.17 12.94 -4.56
CA LYS A 147 21.56 12.77 -5.07
C LYS A 147 21.68 12.93 -6.58
N VAL A 148 20.58 12.98 -7.26
CA VAL A 148 20.52 13.10 -8.71
C VAL A 148 19.71 14.35 -9.02
N LYS A 149 20.16 15.18 -9.97
CA LYS A 149 19.33 16.29 -10.46
C LYS A 149 18.19 15.69 -11.28
N PRO A 150 17.01 15.53 -10.75
CA PRO A 150 15.90 14.95 -11.47
C PRO A 150 15.36 15.99 -12.42
N HIS A 151 15.13 15.60 -13.65
CA HIS A 151 14.49 16.47 -14.63
C HIS A 151 13.09 16.92 -14.23
N ASP A 152 12.44 16.16 -13.34
CA ASP A 152 11.02 16.30 -13.04
C ASP A 152 10.71 16.51 -11.55
N LEU A 153 11.73 16.63 -10.69
CA LEU A 153 11.58 16.90 -9.27
C LEU A 153 12.07 18.30 -8.93
N ASP A 154 11.45 19.30 -9.54
CA ASP A 154 11.95 20.68 -9.44
C ASP A 154 11.57 21.37 -8.14
N THR A 155 10.77 20.77 -7.26
CA THR A 155 10.31 21.38 -6.04
C THR A 155 10.47 20.49 -4.81
N GLU A 156 10.75 21.10 -3.67
CA GLU A 156 10.72 20.46 -2.34
C GLU A 156 9.35 19.79 -2.08
N GLU A 157 8.28 20.36 -2.59
CA GLU A 157 6.92 19.82 -2.48
C GLU A 157 6.77 18.49 -3.24
N SER A 158 7.29 18.42 -4.47
CA SER A 158 7.28 17.16 -5.23
C SER A 158 8.05 16.07 -4.52
N TYR A 159 9.16 16.42 -3.88
CA TYR A 159 9.98 15.50 -3.11
C TYR A 159 9.30 15.03 -1.83
N ALA A 160 8.61 15.90 -1.13
CA ALA A 160 7.86 15.57 0.09
C ALA A 160 6.77 14.50 -0.18
N ARG A 161 6.18 14.51 -1.37
CA ARG A 161 5.15 13.52 -1.78
C ARG A 161 5.65 12.07 -1.83
N TYR A 162 6.94 11.84 -1.91
CA TYR A 162 7.47 10.47 -1.85
C TYR A 162 7.49 9.89 -0.45
N LYS A 163 7.52 10.73 0.55
CA LYS A 163 7.58 10.31 1.95
C LYS A 163 6.21 9.97 2.51
N GLU A 164 5.18 10.59 1.96
CA GLU A 164 3.81 10.40 2.44
C GLU A 164 2.88 10.16 1.25
N VAL A 165 2.14 9.09 1.29
CA VAL A 165 1.03 8.82 0.39
C VAL A 165 -0.25 8.90 1.17
N THR A 166 -1.12 9.81 0.79
CA THR A 166 -2.38 10.06 1.48
C THR A 166 -3.55 9.66 0.59
N VAL A 167 -4.44 8.84 1.10
CA VAL A 167 -5.69 8.47 0.45
C VAL A 167 -6.84 9.11 1.20
N ASN A 168 -7.58 9.98 0.54
CA ASN A 168 -8.77 10.57 1.12
C ASN A 168 -9.92 9.58 1.07
N TYR A 169 -10.45 9.25 2.23
CA TYR A 169 -11.70 8.52 2.36
C TYR A 169 -12.85 9.49 2.29
N LYS A 170 -13.62 9.41 1.24
CA LYS A 170 -14.91 10.10 1.22
C LYS A 170 -16.09 9.16 1.33
N ASN A 171 -15.92 7.89 1.15
CA ASN A 171 -16.99 6.89 1.21
C ASN A 171 -16.37 5.58 1.67
N ASP A 172 -17.15 4.69 2.22
CA ASP A 172 -16.80 3.38 2.75
C ASP A 172 -15.93 2.54 1.78
N PHE A 173 -14.68 2.93 1.67
CA PHE A 173 -13.70 2.02 1.13
C PHE A 173 -13.44 0.97 2.22
N ALA A 174 -13.99 -0.20 2.04
CA ALA A 174 -13.36 -1.36 2.63
C ALA A 174 -11.87 -1.24 2.33
N LEU A 175 -11.02 -1.22 3.36
CA LEU A 175 -9.59 -1.34 3.24
C LEU A 175 -9.36 -2.63 2.46
N GLY A 176 -9.37 -2.52 1.13
CA GLY A 176 -8.99 -3.61 0.28
C GLY A 176 -7.54 -3.95 0.65
N THR A 177 -7.25 -5.21 0.77
CA THR A 177 -5.93 -5.77 0.91
C THR A 177 -4.92 -5.00 0.07
N TRP A 178 -4.05 -4.28 0.74
CA TRP A 178 -2.88 -3.67 0.14
C TRP A 178 -1.74 -4.66 0.34
N ALA A 179 -1.37 -5.35 -0.69
CA ALA A 179 -0.12 -6.09 -0.73
C ALA A 179 0.95 -5.26 -1.39
#